data_202255d029f5ce77645e2abf11bbc389
#
_entry.id   202255d029f5ce77645e2abf11bbc389
#
_cell.length_a   1.000
_cell.length_b   1.000
_cell.length_c   1.000
_cell.angle_alpha   90.00
_cell.angle_beta   90.00
_cell.angle_gamma   90.00
#
_symmetry.space_group_name_H-M   'P 1'
#
loop_
_entity.id
_entity.type
_entity.pdbx_description
1 polymer ?
#
loop_
_entity_poly.entity_id
_entity_poly.type
_entity_poly.pdbx_seq_one_letter_code
_entity_poly.pdbx_strand_id
1 'polypeptide(L)'
;GLLCVALVLVPGQNVWRTLRSWYFGIFGVTTYLVGPFLLYLAYLLASGYRVALFAGKVSLMGVLCASVPVIFSKLNIENLKVGEIVKMLFTRGGTYFWEGGVLGAPIGAALLALFGRPASNILMLLVFLLGLMFFFAITPADVVLFVNNQYQALQSKREERAAAETAYGEIKASVEDWLGL
;
A
#
# COMPACT_ATOMS: atom_id res chain seq x y z
N GLY A 1 -3.04 -19.21 -11.53
CA GLY A 1 -2.38 -18.83 -10.28
C GLY A 1 -1.01 -19.46 -10.12
N LEU A 2 -0.91 -20.80 -10.12
CA LEU A 2 0.37 -21.51 -9.90
C LEU A 2 1.46 -21.11 -10.90
N LEU A 3 1.13 -21.02 -12.19
CA LEU A 3 2.09 -20.58 -13.22
C LEU A 3 2.59 -19.16 -12.97
N CYS A 4 1.71 -18.26 -12.53
CA CYS A 4 2.08 -16.87 -12.18
C CYS A 4 3.05 -16.83 -11.00
N VAL A 5 2.80 -17.63 -9.97
CA VAL A 5 3.71 -17.78 -8.82
C VAL A 5 5.05 -18.36 -9.26
N ALA A 6 5.04 -19.38 -10.12
CA ALA A 6 6.27 -19.98 -10.65
C ALA A 6 7.10 -18.98 -11.49
N LEU A 7 6.46 -18.15 -12.32
CA LEU A 7 7.14 -17.10 -13.09
C LEU A 7 7.85 -16.06 -12.21
N VAL A 8 7.30 -15.79 -11.03
CA VAL A 8 7.92 -14.85 -10.08
C VAL A 8 9.10 -15.48 -9.36
N LEU A 9 8.91 -16.70 -8.84
CA LEU A 9 9.87 -17.35 -7.93
C LEU A 9 11.03 -18.02 -8.66
N VAL A 10 10.78 -18.63 -9.83
CA VAL A 10 11.77 -19.45 -10.52
C VAL A 10 12.47 -18.63 -11.60
N PRO A 11 13.79 -18.38 -11.49
CA PRO A 11 14.58 -17.82 -12.57
C PRO A 11 14.76 -18.88 -13.67
N GLY A 12 14.42 -18.52 -14.91
CA GLY A 12 14.55 -19.42 -16.06
C GLY A 12 15.34 -18.78 -17.20
N GLN A 13 15.64 -19.60 -18.22
CA GLN A 13 16.35 -19.16 -19.42
C GLN A 13 15.42 -19.20 -20.65
N ASN A 14 15.85 -18.61 -21.77
CA ASN A 14 15.15 -18.60 -23.04
C ASN A 14 13.68 -18.11 -22.94
N VAL A 15 12.73 -18.94 -23.35
CA VAL A 15 11.29 -18.62 -23.39
C VAL A 15 10.76 -18.22 -22.01
N TRP A 16 11.20 -18.88 -20.93
CA TRP A 16 10.80 -18.57 -19.57
C TRP A 16 11.21 -17.16 -19.15
N ARG A 17 12.43 -16.75 -19.49
CA ARG A 17 12.94 -15.40 -19.25
C ARG A 17 12.09 -14.35 -20.00
N THR A 18 11.73 -14.65 -21.24
CA THR A 18 10.87 -13.76 -22.04
C THR A 18 9.47 -13.62 -21.45
N LEU A 19 8.83 -14.74 -21.06
CA LEU A 19 7.52 -14.74 -20.40
C LEU A 19 7.56 -13.96 -19.08
N ARG A 20 8.60 -14.18 -18.28
CA ARG A 20 8.81 -13.46 -17.04
C ARG A 20 8.97 -11.94 -17.28
N SER A 21 9.78 -11.54 -18.24
CA SER A 21 9.97 -10.12 -18.60
C SER A 21 8.66 -9.47 -19.06
N TRP A 22 7.86 -10.17 -19.84
CA TRP A 22 6.54 -9.70 -20.27
C TRP A 22 5.58 -9.55 -19.09
N TYR A 23 5.55 -10.54 -18.21
CA TYR A 23 4.71 -10.53 -17.03
C TYR A 23 5.04 -9.36 -16.09
N PHE A 24 6.32 -9.13 -15.81
CA PHE A 24 6.78 -7.96 -15.05
C PHE A 24 6.61 -6.64 -15.82
N GLY A 25 6.77 -6.65 -17.14
CA GLY A 25 6.51 -5.47 -17.99
C GLY A 25 5.07 -4.97 -17.91
N ILE A 26 4.11 -5.89 -17.84
CA ILE A 26 2.67 -5.57 -17.76
C ILE A 26 2.31 -5.16 -16.32
N PHE A 27 2.60 -6.01 -15.36
CA PHE A 27 2.14 -5.87 -13.97
C PHE A 27 3.11 -5.10 -13.07
N GLY A 28 4.39 -5.00 -13.43
CA GLY A 28 5.40 -4.36 -12.59
C GLY A 28 5.47 -4.97 -11.21
N VAL A 29 5.54 -4.13 -10.18
CA VAL A 29 5.61 -4.55 -8.76
C VAL A 29 4.41 -5.39 -8.32
N THR A 30 3.23 -5.20 -8.93
CA THR A 30 2.03 -5.96 -8.56
C THR A 30 2.09 -7.42 -9.00
N THR A 31 3.05 -7.81 -9.84
CA THR A 31 3.34 -9.19 -10.23
C THR A 31 3.40 -10.13 -9.03
N TYR A 32 3.99 -9.68 -7.92
CA TYR A 32 4.10 -10.46 -6.68
C TYR A 32 2.75 -10.75 -6.03
N LEU A 33 1.75 -9.89 -6.24
CA LEU A 33 0.42 -10.01 -5.67
C LEU A 33 -0.55 -10.80 -6.58
N VAL A 34 -0.34 -10.75 -7.90
CA VAL A 34 -1.26 -11.37 -8.88
C VAL A 34 -1.34 -12.88 -8.70
N GLY A 35 -0.21 -13.56 -8.46
CA GLY A 35 -0.18 -15.02 -8.27
C GLY A 35 -1.00 -15.50 -7.06
N PRO A 36 -0.68 -15.04 -5.84
CA PRO A 36 -1.45 -15.34 -4.62
C PRO A 36 -2.92 -14.91 -4.74
N PHE A 37 -3.19 -13.76 -5.37
CA PHE A 37 -4.55 -13.30 -5.59
C PHE A 37 -5.36 -14.24 -6.47
N LEU A 38 -4.82 -14.72 -7.59
CA LEU A 38 -5.48 -15.67 -8.46
C LEU A 38 -5.73 -17.02 -7.79
N LEU A 39 -4.82 -17.47 -6.91
CA LEU A 39 -5.04 -18.67 -6.10
C LEU A 39 -6.18 -18.49 -5.10
N TYR A 40 -6.20 -17.35 -4.42
CA TYR A 40 -7.27 -17.03 -3.48
C TYR A 40 -8.63 -16.87 -4.18
N LEU A 41 -8.65 -16.24 -5.36
CA LEU A 41 -9.85 -16.13 -6.18
C LEU A 41 -10.38 -17.49 -6.63
N ALA A 42 -9.49 -18.39 -7.03
CA ALA A 42 -9.87 -19.77 -7.40
C ALA A 42 -10.46 -20.53 -6.20
N TYR A 43 -9.88 -20.35 -5.01
CA TYR A 43 -10.43 -20.92 -3.79
C TYR A 43 -11.84 -20.40 -3.47
N LEU A 44 -12.07 -19.08 -3.57
CA LEU A 44 -13.38 -18.48 -3.34
C LEU A 44 -14.44 -18.96 -4.36
N LEU A 45 -14.04 -19.07 -5.64
CA LEU A 45 -14.93 -19.62 -6.68
C LEU A 45 -15.32 -21.07 -6.40
N ALA A 46 -14.35 -21.89 -5.99
CA ALA A 46 -14.61 -23.28 -5.63
C ALA A 46 -15.53 -23.41 -4.41
N SER A 47 -15.48 -22.44 -3.51
CA SER A 47 -16.33 -22.36 -2.31
C SER A 47 -17.74 -21.76 -2.56
N GLY A 48 -18.06 -21.40 -3.81
CA GLY A 48 -19.39 -20.89 -4.19
C GLY A 48 -19.66 -19.43 -3.81
N TYR A 49 -18.65 -18.66 -3.41
CA TYR A 49 -18.82 -17.26 -3.05
C TYR A 49 -18.97 -16.36 -4.30
N ARG A 50 -19.73 -15.27 -4.17
CA ARG A 50 -19.85 -14.23 -5.20
C ARG A 50 -18.59 -13.35 -5.20
N VAL A 51 -17.66 -13.67 -6.09
CA VAL A 51 -16.31 -13.04 -6.13
C VAL A 51 -16.24 -11.72 -6.88
N ALA A 52 -17.30 -11.33 -7.63
CA ALA A 52 -17.22 -10.18 -8.55
C ALA A 52 -16.85 -8.87 -7.84
N LEU A 53 -17.49 -8.54 -6.72
CA LEU A 53 -17.21 -7.32 -5.95
C LEU A 53 -15.81 -7.35 -5.31
N PHE A 54 -15.42 -8.50 -4.79
CA PHE A 54 -14.10 -8.67 -4.20
C PHE A 54 -12.99 -8.56 -5.25
N ALA A 55 -13.15 -9.24 -6.39
CA ALA A 55 -12.23 -9.15 -7.51
C ALA A 55 -12.07 -7.70 -8.01
N GLY A 56 -13.17 -6.95 -8.11
CA GLY A 56 -13.15 -5.54 -8.48
C GLY A 56 -12.33 -4.67 -7.51
N LYS A 57 -12.54 -4.83 -6.21
CA LYS A 57 -11.78 -4.09 -5.17
C LYS A 57 -10.28 -4.40 -5.25
N VAL A 58 -9.92 -5.68 -5.38
CA VAL A 58 -8.51 -6.07 -5.45
C VAL A 58 -7.85 -5.63 -6.75
N SER A 59 -8.57 -5.71 -7.89
CA SER A 59 -8.05 -5.18 -9.17
C SER A 59 -7.79 -3.68 -9.11
N LEU A 60 -8.72 -2.90 -8.54
CA LEU A 60 -8.54 -1.47 -8.35
C LEU A 60 -7.31 -1.18 -7.47
N MET A 61 -7.18 -1.89 -6.35
CA MET A 61 -6.02 -1.75 -5.47
C MET A 61 -4.73 -2.15 -6.15
N GLY A 62 -4.74 -3.19 -6.99
CA GLY A 62 -3.60 -3.59 -7.81
C GLY A 62 -3.14 -2.48 -8.77
N VAL A 63 -4.07 -1.83 -9.47
CA VAL A 63 -3.77 -0.70 -10.34
C VAL A 63 -3.21 0.50 -9.56
N LEU A 64 -3.75 0.79 -8.38
CA LEU A 64 -3.22 1.84 -7.51
C LEU A 64 -1.80 1.52 -7.03
N CYS A 65 -1.54 0.30 -6.60
CA CYS A 65 -0.19 -0.15 -6.22
C CYS A 65 0.81 -0.06 -7.38
N ALA A 66 0.39 -0.42 -8.61
CA ALA A 66 1.24 -0.30 -9.79
C ALA A 66 1.52 1.16 -10.17
N SER A 67 0.62 2.08 -9.86
CA SER A 67 0.76 3.50 -10.19
C SER A 67 1.78 4.22 -9.31
N VAL A 68 1.98 3.77 -8.07
CA VAL A 68 2.93 4.38 -7.13
C VAL A 68 4.36 4.43 -7.68
N PRO A 69 4.98 3.31 -8.14
CA PRO A 69 6.33 3.35 -8.70
C PRO A 69 6.45 4.21 -9.96
N VAL A 70 5.38 4.32 -10.77
CA VAL A 70 5.39 5.16 -11.97
C VAL A 70 5.59 6.63 -11.60
N ILE A 71 4.94 7.11 -10.55
CA ILE A 71 5.05 8.49 -10.10
C ILE A 71 6.41 8.77 -9.44
N PHE A 72 6.89 7.83 -8.61
CA PHE A 72 8.19 7.96 -7.96
C PHE A 72 9.37 7.66 -8.89
N SER A 73 9.13 7.11 -10.08
CA SER A 73 10.18 6.90 -11.08
C SER A 73 10.76 8.24 -11.57
N LYS A 74 12.06 8.26 -11.86
CA LYS A 74 12.75 9.45 -12.42
C LYS A 74 12.46 9.66 -13.93
N LEU A 75 11.28 9.24 -14.39
CA LEU A 75 10.88 9.34 -15.78
C LEU A 75 10.48 10.76 -16.13
N ASN A 76 11.08 11.32 -17.18
CA ASN A 76 10.66 12.61 -17.73
C ASN A 76 9.58 12.33 -18.78
N ILE A 77 8.31 12.44 -18.38
CA ILE A 77 7.14 12.08 -19.21
C ILE A 77 6.59 13.28 -19.96
N GLU A 78 7.00 14.51 -19.59
CA GLU A 78 6.38 15.76 -20.03
C GLU A 78 6.30 15.95 -21.55
N ASN A 79 7.19 15.31 -22.34
CA ASN A 79 7.24 15.47 -23.79
C ASN A 79 7.04 14.16 -24.58
N LEU A 80 6.63 13.08 -23.90
CA LEU A 80 6.51 11.76 -24.54
C LEU A 80 5.08 11.51 -24.99
N LYS A 81 4.94 10.87 -26.16
CA LYS A 81 3.65 10.36 -26.63
C LYS A 81 3.22 9.16 -25.79
N VAL A 82 1.91 8.96 -25.66
CA VAL A 82 1.34 7.86 -24.85
C VAL A 82 1.95 6.49 -25.20
N GLY A 83 2.16 6.21 -26.50
CA GLY A 83 2.77 4.96 -26.95
C GLY A 83 4.24 4.79 -26.49
N GLU A 84 4.99 5.87 -26.41
CA GLU A 84 6.37 5.86 -25.92
C GLU A 84 6.44 5.65 -24.42
N ILE A 85 5.51 6.24 -23.67
CA ILE A 85 5.35 6.03 -22.23
C ILE A 85 5.05 4.56 -21.94
N VAL A 86 4.09 3.97 -22.63
CA VAL A 86 3.72 2.56 -22.48
C VAL A 86 4.90 1.64 -22.80
N LYS A 87 5.60 1.89 -23.91
CA LYS A 87 6.77 1.10 -24.32
C LYS A 87 7.90 1.22 -23.28
N MET A 88 8.14 2.42 -22.77
CA MET A 88 9.17 2.67 -21.77
C MET A 88 8.84 1.98 -20.44
N LEU A 89 7.59 2.09 -19.96
CA LEU A 89 7.14 1.42 -18.74
C LEU A 89 7.17 -0.11 -18.87
N PHE A 90 6.81 -0.63 -20.04
CA PHE A 90 6.91 -2.05 -20.33
C PHE A 90 8.36 -2.56 -20.26
N THR A 91 9.27 -1.87 -20.93
CA THR A 91 10.69 -2.26 -20.96
C THR A 91 11.32 -2.15 -19.58
N ARG A 92 11.02 -1.09 -18.84
CA ARG A 92 11.54 -0.90 -17.47
C ARG A 92 10.94 -1.89 -16.49
N GLY A 93 9.62 -2.11 -16.50
CA GLY A 93 8.97 -3.12 -15.66
C GLY A 93 9.54 -4.52 -15.89
N GLY A 94 9.87 -4.88 -17.14
CA GLY A 94 10.54 -6.13 -17.47
C GLY A 94 11.99 -6.23 -17.01
N THR A 95 12.67 -5.09 -16.77
CA THR A 95 14.07 -5.03 -16.35
C THR A 95 14.21 -4.81 -14.84
N TYR A 96 13.38 -3.94 -14.29
CA TYR A 96 13.43 -3.56 -12.87
C TYR A 96 12.14 -3.99 -12.17
N PHE A 97 12.24 -4.94 -11.26
CA PHE A 97 11.10 -5.57 -10.55
C PHE A 97 10.28 -4.62 -9.67
N TRP A 98 10.81 -3.44 -9.35
CA TRP A 98 10.17 -2.44 -8.50
C TRP A 98 9.40 -1.36 -9.27
N GLU A 99 9.40 -1.41 -10.60
CA GLU A 99 8.68 -0.43 -11.41
C GLU A 99 7.20 -0.81 -11.60
N GLY A 100 6.36 0.19 -11.94
CA GLY A 100 4.91 0.02 -11.99
C GLY A 100 4.37 -0.73 -13.20
N GLY A 101 5.22 -1.04 -14.19
CA GLY A 101 4.79 -1.66 -15.44
C GLY A 101 3.73 -0.84 -16.19
N VAL A 102 3.15 -1.44 -17.21
CA VAL A 102 2.08 -0.80 -18.02
C VAL A 102 0.79 -0.61 -17.24
N LEU A 103 0.50 -1.49 -16.29
CA LEU A 103 -0.73 -1.41 -15.49
C LEU A 103 -0.82 -0.13 -14.65
N GLY A 104 0.32 0.43 -14.21
CA GLY A 104 0.38 1.68 -13.48
C GLY A 104 0.26 2.94 -14.35
N ALA A 105 0.43 2.82 -15.68
CA ALA A 105 0.44 3.95 -16.60
C ALA A 105 -0.86 4.77 -16.61
N PRO A 106 -2.08 4.18 -16.62
CA PRO A 106 -3.31 4.95 -16.73
C PRO A 106 -3.46 6.02 -15.65
N ILE A 107 -3.09 5.68 -14.42
CA ILE A 107 -3.18 6.62 -13.28
C ILE A 107 -1.86 7.37 -13.10
N GLY A 108 -0.74 6.65 -13.02
CA GLY A 108 0.56 7.25 -12.73
C GLY A 108 1.03 8.25 -13.78
N ALA A 109 0.97 7.87 -15.06
CA ALA A 109 1.37 8.75 -16.14
C ALA A 109 0.39 9.91 -16.35
N ALA A 110 -0.93 9.68 -16.21
CA ALA A 110 -1.92 10.73 -16.31
C ALA A 110 -1.72 11.80 -15.21
N LEU A 111 -1.49 11.39 -13.98
CA LEU A 111 -1.22 12.32 -12.88
C LEU A 111 0.05 13.15 -13.12
N LEU A 112 1.13 12.49 -13.59
CA LEU A 112 2.38 13.18 -13.89
C LEU A 112 2.23 14.20 -15.04
N ALA A 113 1.46 13.84 -16.08
CA ALA A 113 1.23 14.70 -17.23
C ALA A 113 0.36 15.93 -16.87
N LEU A 114 -0.62 15.76 -15.96
CA LEU A 114 -1.57 16.83 -15.60
C LEU A 114 -1.03 17.77 -14.51
N PHE A 115 -0.35 17.24 -13.51
CA PHE A 115 -0.01 17.99 -12.29
C PHE A 115 1.50 18.16 -12.08
N GLY A 116 2.34 17.56 -12.92
CA GLY A 116 3.78 17.52 -12.70
C GLY A 116 4.15 16.68 -11.46
N ARG A 117 5.44 16.55 -11.18
CA ARG A 117 5.94 15.64 -10.13
C ARG A 117 5.52 15.98 -8.70
N PRO A 118 5.70 17.23 -8.20
CA PRO A 118 5.43 17.49 -6.78
C PRO A 118 3.96 17.30 -6.41
N ALA A 119 3.06 17.81 -7.25
CA ALA A 119 1.62 17.68 -7.01
C ALA A 119 1.14 16.24 -7.19
N SER A 120 1.67 15.51 -8.19
CA SER A 120 1.33 14.09 -8.41
C SER A 120 1.71 13.18 -7.24
N ASN A 121 2.83 13.45 -6.57
CA ASN A 121 3.24 12.68 -5.39
C ASN A 121 2.22 12.81 -4.25
N ILE A 122 1.79 14.05 -3.97
CA ILE A 122 0.81 14.34 -2.91
C ILE A 122 -0.55 13.74 -3.28
N LEU A 123 -0.99 13.96 -4.52
CA LEU A 123 -2.29 13.48 -5.00
C LEU A 123 -2.34 11.95 -5.03
N MET A 124 -1.25 11.28 -5.45
CA MET A 124 -1.17 9.84 -5.46
C MET A 124 -1.20 9.25 -4.05
N LEU A 125 -0.51 9.87 -3.08
CA LEU A 125 -0.59 9.46 -1.69
C LEU A 125 -2.03 9.52 -1.19
N LEU A 126 -2.74 10.61 -1.50
CA LEU A 126 -4.14 10.78 -1.11
C LEU A 126 -5.05 9.74 -1.78
N VAL A 127 -4.91 9.53 -3.10
CA VAL A 127 -5.69 8.52 -3.84
C VAL A 127 -5.40 7.12 -3.34
N PHE A 128 -4.14 6.81 -3.03
CA PHE A 128 -3.74 5.53 -2.47
C PHE A 128 -4.34 5.30 -1.08
N LEU A 129 -4.33 6.33 -0.22
CA LEU A 129 -4.95 6.28 1.11
C LEU A 129 -6.47 6.05 1.02
N LEU A 130 -7.15 6.78 0.13
CA LEU A 130 -8.58 6.58 -0.14
C LEU A 130 -8.87 5.17 -0.67
N GLY A 131 -8.02 4.66 -1.56
CA GLY A 131 -8.10 3.30 -2.07
C GLY A 131 -7.96 2.24 -0.98
N LEU A 132 -7.03 2.43 -0.05
CA LEU A 132 -6.88 1.59 1.14
C LEU A 132 -8.13 1.61 2.02
N MET A 133 -8.67 2.80 2.30
CA MET A 133 -9.90 2.95 3.08
C MET A 133 -11.07 2.21 2.41
N PHE A 134 -11.22 2.36 1.09
CA PHE A 134 -12.25 1.66 0.33
C PHE A 134 -12.04 0.14 0.33
N PHE A 135 -10.79 -0.32 0.23
CA PHE A 135 -10.44 -1.75 0.25
C PHE A 135 -10.80 -2.40 1.58
N PHE A 136 -10.42 -1.78 2.69
CA PHE A 136 -10.71 -2.27 4.04
C PHE A 136 -12.12 -1.96 4.53
N ALA A 137 -12.92 -1.26 3.73
CA ALA A 137 -14.24 -0.75 4.12
C ALA A 137 -14.23 0.09 5.42
N ILE A 138 -13.10 0.77 5.67
CA ILE A 138 -12.91 1.67 6.82
C ILE A 138 -13.45 3.04 6.42
N THR A 139 -14.36 3.60 7.22
CA THR A 139 -14.83 4.97 7.00
C THR A 139 -13.89 6.00 7.63
N PRO A 140 -13.84 7.25 7.12
CA PRO A 140 -13.09 8.31 7.77
C PRO A 140 -13.48 8.51 9.26
N ALA A 141 -14.75 8.27 9.57
CA ALA A 141 -15.24 8.33 10.94
C ALA A 141 -14.60 7.27 11.85
N ASP A 142 -14.41 6.05 11.35
CA ASP A 142 -13.75 4.98 12.11
C ASP A 142 -12.30 5.33 12.44
N VAL A 143 -11.60 5.97 11.49
CA VAL A 143 -10.21 6.43 11.70
C VAL A 143 -10.17 7.51 12.79
N VAL A 144 -11.08 8.48 12.74
CA VAL A 144 -11.18 9.54 13.76
C VAL A 144 -11.50 8.96 15.13
N LEU A 145 -12.45 8.02 15.21
CA LEU A 145 -12.81 7.34 16.44
C LEU A 145 -11.62 6.53 17.01
N PHE A 146 -10.90 5.81 16.15
CA PHE A 146 -9.72 5.07 16.57
C PHE A 146 -8.64 5.98 17.16
N VAL A 147 -8.32 7.08 16.46
CA VAL A 147 -7.33 8.06 16.93
C VAL A 147 -7.77 8.70 18.24
N ASN A 148 -9.06 9.09 18.37
CA ASN A 148 -9.60 9.67 19.58
C ASN A 148 -9.54 8.69 20.77
N ASN A 149 -9.89 7.43 20.55
CA ASN A 149 -9.82 6.39 21.58
C ASN A 149 -8.39 6.14 22.05
N GLN A 150 -7.42 6.15 21.13
CA GLN A 150 -5.99 6.03 21.49
C GLN A 150 -5.50 7.24 22.28
N TYR A 151 -5.96 8.44 21.88
CA TYR A 151 -5.61 9.66 22.59
C TYR A 151 -6.17 9.67 24.02
N GLN A 152 -7.44 9.28 24.21
CA GLN A 152 -8.05 9.16 25.54
C GLN A 152 -7.36 8.08 26.40
N ALA A 153 -7.01 6.93 25.80
CA ALA A 153 -6.27 5.88 26.51
C ALA A 153 -4.85 6.32 26.95
N LEU A 154 -4.23 7.23 26.21
CA LEU A 154 -2.95 7.82 26.59
C LEU A 154 -3.12 8.87 27.71
N GLN A 155 -4.20 9.63 27.68
CA GLN A 155 -4.52 10.59 28.73
C GLN A 155 -4.84 9.89 30.06
N SER A 156 -5.69 8.88 30.05
CA SER A 156 -6.01 8.13 31.28
C SER A 156 -4.76 7.49 31.90
N LYS A 157 -3.85 6.94 31.12
CA LYS A 157 -2.57 6.43 31.62
C LYS A 157 -1.66 7.52 32.24
N ARG A 158 -1.73 8.75 31.71
CA ARG A 158 -0.98 9.88 32.30
C ARG A 158 -1.59 10.31 33.59
N GLU A 159 -2.91 10.37 33.71
CA GLU A 159 -3.64 10.70 34.92
C GLU A 159 -3.41 9.66 36.02
N GLU A 160 -3.46 8.36 35.67
CA GLU A 160 -3.13 7.28 36.59
C GLU A 160 -1.70 7.39 37.16
N ARG A 161 -0.72 7.71 36.29
CA ARG A 161 0.67 7.91 36.73
C ARG A 161 0.82 9.14 37.64
N ALA A 162 0.17 10.24 37.30
CA ALA A 162 0.20 11.45 38.10
C ALA A 162 -0.46 11.23 39.47
N ALA A 163 -1.59 10.51 39.51
CA ALA A 163 -2.25 10.13 40.77
C ALA A 163 -1.39 9.18 41.61
N ALA A 164 -0.72 8.22 40.99
CA ALA A 164 0.19 7.32 41.70
C ALA A 164 1.42 8.06 42.26
N GLU A 165 1.94 9.05 41.52
CA GLU A 165 3.08 9.87 41.97
C GLU A 165 2.71 10.80 43.13
N THR A 166 1.51 11.39 43.09
CA THR A 166 0.98 12.19 44.24
C THR A 166 0.74 11.32 45.48
N ALA A 167 0.12 10.14 45.31
CA ALA A 167 -0.09 9.22 46.40
C ALA A 167 1.22 8.72 47.03
N TYR A 168 2.23 8.44 46.20
CA TYR A 168 3.56 8.08 46.68
C TYR A 168 4.24 9.24 47.45
N GLY A 169 4.08 10.47 46.96
CA GLY A 169 4.57 11.66 47.64
C GLY A 169 3.95 11.88 49.03
N GLU A 170 2.63 11.69 49.15
CA GLU A 170 1.90 11.79 50.41
C GLU A 170 2.33 10.70 51.41
N ILE A 171 2.49 9.45 50.96
CA ILE A 171 2.97 8.35 51.81
C ILE A 171 4.38 8.63 52.29
N LYS A 172 5.26 9.12 51.42
CA LYS A 172 6.64 9.46 51.77
C LYS A 172 6.69 10.56 52.80
N ALA A 173 5.93 11.64 52.61
CA ALA A 173 5.85 12.75 53.57
C ALA A 173 5.33 12.29 54.95
N SER A 174 4.32 11.43 54.98
CA SER A 174 3.78 10.88 56.23
C SER A 174 4.79 9.96 56.96
N VAL A 175 5.60 9.22 56.23
CA VAL A 175 6.67 8.36 56.78
C VAL A 175 7.83 9.21 57.32
N GLU A 176 8.22 10.29 56.65
CA GLU A 176 9.25 11.22 57.10
C GLU A 176 8.81 11.93 58.39
N ASP A 177 7.54 12.38 58.48
CA ASP A 177 6.95 12.99 59.68
C ASP A 177 6.92 12.00 60.88
N TRP A 178 6.56 10.74 60.62
CA TRP A 178 6.53 9.68 61.61
C TRP A 178 7.94 9.33 62.16
N LEU A 179 8.97 9.41 61.30
CA LEU A 179 10.36 9.15 61.67
C LEU A 179 11.07 10.34 62.31
N GLY A 180 10.45 11.53 62.35
CA GLY A 180 11.00 12.75 62.93
C GLY A 180 12.24 13.27 62.16
N LEU A 181 12.31 13.07 60.86
CA LEU A 181 13.41 13.48 59.96
C LEU A 181 13.11 14.83 59.31
#